data_b0c42b289af9a644ee08ef3695189170
#
_entry.id   b0c42b289af9a644ee08ef3695189170
#
_cell.length_a   1.000
_cell.length_b   1.000
_cell.length_c   1.000
_cell.angle_alpha   90.00
_cell.angle_beta   90.00
_cell.angle_gamma   90.00
#
_symmetry.space_group_name_H-M   'P 1'
#
loop_
_entity.id
_entity.type
_entity.pdbx_description
1 polymer ?
#
loop_
_entity_poly.entity_id
_entity_poly.type
_entity_poly.pdbx_seq_one_letter_code
_entity_poly.pdbx_strand_id
1 'polypeptide(L)'
;MLDVACGSGDVTLALQKALPTAQITGLDFCNALLAQASTRGVKQVVQGDALHLPFSDASFSAVTLAFGLRNFSDRSKALLEIHRTLQSGGLFALLEFTPPPYPWNLFWNFYLFRFMPWVAQLLTRQGESFRYLAESISRFPTPSALHHELHAAGLKLLFARSMSLGLVRLTVCRKLS
;
A
#
# COMPACT_ATOMS: atom_id res chain seq x y z
N MET A 1 -3.73 6.81 -14.15
CA MET A 1 -3.75 6.09 -12.86
C MET A 1 -2.63 6.64 -11.97
N LEU A 2 -2.77 6.54 -10.66
CA LEU A 2 -1.75 6.93 -9.68
C LEU A 2 -1.35 5.70 -8.86
N ASP A 3 -0.05 5.49 -8.64
CA ASP A 3 0.51 4.49 -7.73
C ASP A 3 1.16 5.24 -6.56
N VAL A 4 0.47 5.25 -5.39
CA VAL A 4 0.89 5.99 -4.18
C VAL A 4 1.86 5.14 -3.38
N ALA A 5 2.92 5.77 -2.85
CA ALA A 5 4.04 5.10 -2.19
C ALA A 5 4.64 4.02 -3.10
N CYS A 6 4.95 4.39 -4.34
CA CYS A 6 5.41 3.47 -5.38
C CYS A 6 6.80 2.88 -5.11
N GLY A 7 7.56 3.46 -4.20
CA GLY A 7 8.91 3.01 -3.86
C GLY A 7 9.83 2.95 -5.09
N SER A 8 10.49 1.83 -5.28
CA SER A 8 11.33 1.54 -6.45
C SER A 8 10.56 1.16 -7.72
N GLY A 9 9.22 1.28 -7.71
CA GLY A 9 8.37 1.17 -8.89
C GLY A 9 7.92 -0.25 -9.26
N ASP A 10 7.98 -1.22 -8.36
CA ASP A 10 7.62 -2.62 -8.68
C ASP A 10 6.17 -2.76 -9.15
N VAL A 11 5.22 -2.16 -8.43
CA VAL A 11 3.80 -2.17 -8.80
C VAL A 11 3.55 -1.30 -10.03
N THR A 12 4.15 -0.10 -10.08
CA THR A 12 4.05 0.80 -11.24
C THR A 12 4.48 0.12 -12.53
N LEU A 13 5.63 -0.59 -12.53
CA LEU A 13 6.14 -1.34 -13.69
C LEU A 13 5.23 -2.51 -14.08
N ALA A 14 4.70 -3.23 -13.09
CA ALA A 14 3.75 -4.30 -13.35
C ALA A 14 2.47 -3.77 -14.00
N LEU A 15 1.95 -2.64 -13.52
CA LEU A 15 0.80 -1.96 -14.10
C LEU A 15 1.08 -1.45 -15.52
N GLN A 16 2.25 -0.83 -15.78
CA GLN A 16 2.65 -0.40 -17.11
C GLN A 16 2.70 -1.56 -18.11
N LYS A 17 3.19 -2.72 -17.68
CA LYS A 17 3.21 -3.94 -18.49
C LYS A 17 1.81 -4.49 -18.76
N ALA A 18 0.95 -4.50 -17.76
CA ALA A 18 -0.41 -5.04 -17.85
C ALA A 18 -1.36 -4.12 -18.63
N LEU A 19 -1.13 -2.80 -18.58
CA LEU A 19 -1.98 -1.76 -19.14
C LEU A 19 -1.15 -0.80 -20.02
N PRO A 20 -0.65 -1.26 -21.17
CA PRO A 20 0.35 -0.52 -21.98
C PRO A 20 -0.16 0.83 -22.51
N THR A 21 -1.47 1.02 -22.63
CA THR A 21 -2.11 2.27 -23.05
C THR A 21 -2.42 3.24 -21.91
N ALA A 22 -2.33 2.79 -20.65
CA ALA A 22 -2.64 3.62 -19.50
C ALA A 22 -1.45 4.54 -19.15
N GLN A 23 -1.75 5.79 -18.84
CA GLN A 23 -0.79 6.69 -18.20
C GLN A 23 -0.78 6.41 -16.70
N ILE A 24 0.38 6.00 -16.17
CA ILE A 24 0.56 5.64 -14.77
C ILE A 24 1.66 6.51 -14.17
N THR A 25 1.31 7.25 -13.13
CA THR A 25 2.23 8.08 -12.35
C THR A 25 2.54 7.37 -11.04
N GLY A 26 3.82 7.16 -10.75
CA GLY A 26 4.27 6.74 -9.43
C GLY A 26 4.53 7.95 -8.53
N LEU A 27 4.03 7.93 -7.30
CA LEU A 27 4.32 8.96 -6.30
C LEU A 27 4.97 8.30 -5.07
N ASP A 28 6.05 8.90 -4.60
CA ASP A 28 6.68 8.51 -3.34
C ASP A 28 7.27 9.74 -2.63
N PHE A 29 7.40 9.64 -1.31
CA PHE A 29 8.04 10.68 -0.50
C PHE A 29 9.57 10.66 -0.65
N CYS A 30 10.16 9.47 -0.86
CA CYS A 30 11.58 9.23 -0.91
C CYS A 30 12.15 9.42 -2.31
N ASN A 31 12.85 10.53 -2.54
CA ASN A 31 13.46 10.85 -3.84
C ASN A 31 14.47 9.79 -4.31
N ALA A 32 15.19 9.14 -3.40
CA ALA A 32 16.14 8.08 -3.75
C ALA A 32 15.44 6.85 -4.35
N LEU A 33 14.26 6.48 -3.84
CA LEU A 33 13.44 5.39 -4.41
C LEU A 33 12.86 5.78 -5.76
N LEU A 34 12.42 7.03 -5.94
CA LEU A 34 11.94 7.53 -7.23
C LEU A 34 13.04 7.54 -8.30
N ALA A 35 14.28 7.89 -7.94
CA ALA A 35 15.42 7.77 -8.85
C ALA A 35 15.66 6.33 -9.30
N GLN A 36 15.55 5.36 -8.39
CA GLN A 36 15.61 3.94 -8.74
C GLN A 36 14.44 3.51 -9.63
N ALA A 37 13.21 3.94 -9.32
CA ALA A 37 12.04 3.66 -10.13
C ALA A 37 12.22 4.15 -11.58
N SER A 38 12.70 5.39 -11.75
CA SER A 38 13.00 5.97 -13.07
C SER A 38 14.07 5.17 -13.82
N THR A 39 15.17 4.80 -13.15
CA THR A 39 16.24 3.98 -13.77
C THR A 39 15.72 2.60 -14.20
N ARG A 40 14.74 2.04 -13.49
CA ARG A 40 14.10 0.76 -13.80
C ARG A 40 13.05 0.86 -14.94
N GLY A 41 12.72 2.06 -15.40
CA GLY A 41 11.80 2.28 -16.52
C GLY A 41 10.39 2.74 -16.15
N VAL A 42 10.18 3.23 -14.92
CA VAL A 42 8.93 3.92 -14.59
C VAL A 42 8.89 5.24 -15.37
N LYS A 43 7.87 5.40 -16.22
CA LYS A 43 7.80 6.49 -17.20
C LYS A 43 7.54 7.87 -16.57
N GLN A 44 6.81 7.90 -15.47
CA GLN A 44 6.42 9.14 -14.80
C GLN A 44 6.46 8.94 -13.28
N VAL A 45 7.27 9.76 -12.61
CA VAL A 45 7.39 9.78 -11.16
C VAL A 45 7.21 11.20 -10.63
N VAL A 46 6.61 11.33 -9.45
CA VAL A 46 6.38 12.59 -8.75
C VAL A 46 6.79 12.40 -7.29
N GLN A 47 7.62 13.31 -6.78
CA GLN A 47 7.88 13.36 -5.34
C GLN A 47 6.71 14.06 -4.65
N GLY A 48 6.17 13.44 -3.59
CA GLY A 48 5.06 14.02 -2.86
C GLY A 48 4.72 13.24 -1.58
N ASP A 49 3.95 13.92 -0.72
CA ASP A 49 3.42 13.34 0.50
C ASP A 49 2.00 12.80 0.22
N ALA A 50 1.76 11.54 0.58
CA ALA A 50 0.44 10.91 0.46
C ALA A 50 -0.64 11.60 1.33
N LEU A 51 -0.21 12.36 2.35
CA LEU A 51 -1.11 13.15 3.19
C LEU A 51 -1.52 14.50 2.55
N HIS A 52 -0.86 14.88 1.44
CA HIS A 52 -1.12 16.11 0.67
C HIS A 52 -0.73 15.86 -0.79
N LEU A 53 -1.55 15.10 -1.50
CA LEU A 53 -1.27 14.71 -2.88
C LEU A 53 -1.21 15.95 -3.80
N PRO A 54 -0.10 16.15 -4.55
CA PRO A 54 0.09 17.32 -5.40
C PRO A 54 -0.69 17.23 -6.73
N PHE A 55 -1.94 16.79 -6.66
CA PHE A 55 -2.82 16.61 -7.80
C PHE A 55 -4.18 17.27 -7.54
N SER A 56 -4.82 17.72 -8.61
CA SER A 56 -6.17 18.27 -8.54
C SER A 56 -7.20 17.19 -8.20
N ASP A 57 -8.38 17.62 -7.76
CA ASP A 57 -9.52 16.75 -7.52
C ASP A 57 -9.89 15.97 -8.78
N ALA A 58 -10.37 14.75 -8.62
CA ALA A 58 -10.87 13.91 -9.71
C ALA A 58 -9.88 13.73 -10.88
N SER A 59 -8.57 13.69 -10.61
CA SER A 59 -7.53 13.56 -11.63
C SER A 59 -7.34 12.13 -12.14
N PHE A 60 -7.67 11.12 -11.34
CA PHE A 60 -7.35 9.73 -11.64
C PHE A 60 -8.57 8.82 -11.67
N SER A 61 -8.66 7.98 -12.71
CA SER A 61 -9.68 6.92 -12.80
C SER A 61 -9.41 5.74 -11.86
N ALA A 62 -8.15 5.55 -11.46
CA ALA A 62 -7.77 4.55 -10.47
C ALA A 62 -6.52 4.97 -9.69
N VAL A 63 -6.47 4.55 -8.42
CA VAL A 63 -5.33 4.73 -7.52
C VAL A 63 -4.94 3.36 -6.93
N THR A 64 -3.65 3.06 -6.90
CA THR A 64 -3.08 1.90 -6.21
C THR A 64 -2.22 2.32 -5.04
N LEU A 65 -2.16 1.50 -4.00
CA LEU A 65 -1.25 1.66 -2.88
C LEU A 65 -0.84 0.26 -2.38
N ALA A 66 0.44 -0.05 -2.47
CA ALA A 66 0.96 -1.35 -2.07
C ALA A 66 2.00 -1.22 -0.95
N PHE A 67 1.72 -1.88 0.18
CA PHE A 67 2.62 -1.99 1.34
C PHE A 67 3.09 -0.66 1.94
N GLY A 68 2.35 0.43 1.69
CA GLY A 68 2.67 1.78 2.13
C GLY A 68 1.81 2.30 3.28
N LEU A 69 0.51 1.92 3.32
CA LEU A 69 -0.48 2.53 4.21
C LEU A 69 -0.12 2.39 5.70
N ARG A 70 0.49 1.28 6.11
CA ARG A 70 0.91 1.02 7.49
C ARG A 70 1.98 2.00 7.99
N ASN A 71 2.71 2.64 7.08
CA ASN A 71 3.79 3.57 7.38
C ASN A 71 3.33 5.03 7.44
N PHE A 72 2.09 5.32 7.07
CA PHE A 72 1.57 6.68 7.09
C PHE A 72 1.26 7.11 8.52
N SER A 73 1.66 8.33 8.86
CA SER A 73 1.40 8.93 10.18
C SER A 73 -0.08 9.20 10.42
N ASP A 74 -0.84 9.49 9.36
CA ASP A 74 -2.28 9.70 9.37
C ASP A 74 -2.94 9.00 8.19
N ARG A 75 -3.42 7.78 8.43
CA ARG A 75 -4.10 6.97 7.39
C ARG A 75 -5.41 7.60 6.92
N SER A 76 -6.16 8.18 7.84
CA SER A 76 -7.45 8.80 7.53
C SER A 76 -7.27 9.96 6.55
N LYS A 77 -6.27 10.80 6.80
CA LYS A 77 -5.94 11.92 5.92
C LYS A 77 -5.48 11.44 4.54
N ALA A 78 -4.62 10.43 4.48
CA ALA A 78 -4.19 9.85 3.21
C ALA A 78 -5.35 9.25 2.42
N LEU A 79 -6.27 8.54 3.06
CA LEU A 79 -7.46 7.98 2.42
C LEU A 79 -8.40 9.07 1.88
N LEU A 80 -8.54 10.21 2.58
CA LEU A 80 -9.29 11.37 2.10
C LEU A 80 -8.62 12.00 0.87
N GLU A 81 -7.29 12.12 0.84
CA GLU A 81 -6.55 12.62 -0.32
C GLU A 81 -6.67 11.68 -1.53
N ILE A 82 -6.60 10.36 -1.30
CA ILE A 82 -6.85 9.35 -2.34
C ILE A 82 -8.29 9.51 -2.86
N HIS A 83 -9.27 9.63 -1.96
CA HIS A 83 -10.66 9.87 -2.37
C HIS A 83 -10.79 11.17 -3.16
N ARG A 84 -10.20 12.27 -2.72
CA ARG A 84 -10.25 13.57 -3.41
C ARG A 84 -9.75 13.47 -4.84
N THR A 85 -8.59 12.84 -5.03
CA THR A 85 -7.92 12.74 -6.34
C THR A 85 -8.56 11.71 -7.29
N LEU A 86 -9.35 10.78 -6.79
CA LEU A 86 -10.13 9.85 -7.61
C LEU A 86 -11.30 10.56 -8.30
N GLN A 87 -11.55 10.18 -9.56
CA GLN A 87 -12.77 10.52 -10.28
C GLN A 87 -14.00 9.84 -9.64
N SER A 88 -15.18 10.40 -9.84
CA SER A 88 -16.44 9.74 -9.42
C SER A 88 -16.52 8.34 -10.04
N GLY A 89 -16.83 7.34 -9.22
CA GLY A 89 -16.82 5.94 -9.61
C GLY A 89 -15.43 5.31 -9.82
N GLY A 90 -14.35 6.08 -9.62
CA GLY A 90 -12.96 5.62 -9.73
C GLY A 90 -12.62 4.53 -8.72
N LEU A 91 -11.59 3.74 -9.01
CA LEU A 91 -11.21 2.57 -8.23
C LEU A 91 -9.98 2.85 -7.35
N PHE A 92 -10.03 2.38 -6.12
CA PHE A 92 -8.88 2.32 -5.23
C PHE A 92 -8.52 0.86 -4.93
N ALA A 93 -7.28 0.46 -5.22
CA ALA A 93 -6.77 -0.87 -4.91
C ALA A 93 -5.66 -0.76 -3.86
N LEU A 94 -5.91 -1.34 -2.69
CA LEU A 94 -4.98 -1.42 -1.57
C LEU A 94 -4.47 -2.84 -1.41
N LEU A 95 -3.16 -3.03 -1.51
CA LEU A 95 -2.47 -4.27 -1.17
C LEU A 95 -1.64 -4.04 0.09
N GLU A 96 -1.98 -4.71 1.20
CA GLU A 96 -1.28 -4.46 2.47
C GLU A 96 -1.17 -5.71 3.33
N PHE A 97 -0.16 -5.71 4.21
CA PHE A 97 -0.08 -6.68 5.28
C PHE A 97 -1.17 -6.41 6.31
N THR A 98 -1.80 -7.48 6.76
CA THR A 98 -2.84 -7.43 7.79
C THR A 98 -2.53 -8.44 8.88
N PRO A 99 -2.92 -8.16 10.14
CA PRO A 99 -2.82 -9.18 11.17
C PRO A 99 -3.60 -10.43 10.77
N PRO A 100 -2.96 -11.60 10.69
CA PRO A 100 -3.61 -12.81 10.24
C PRO A 100 -4.63 -13.31 11.27
N PRO A 101 -5.72 -13.97 10.83
CA PRO A 101 -6.74 -14.51 11.72
C PRO A 101 -6.23 -15.71 12.50
N TYR A 102 -6.92 -16.04 13.63
CA TYR A 102 -6.69 -17.30 14.35
C TYR A 102 -7.06 -18.50 13.44
N PRO A 103 -6.32 -19.62 13.48
CA PRO A 103 -5.10 -19.88 14.28
C PRO A 103 -3.78 -19.42 13.63
N TRP A 104 -3.82 -18.89 12.42
CA TRP A 104 -2.64 -18.52 11.64
C TRP A 104 -1.80 -17.41 12.28
N ASN A 105 -2.42 -16.57 13.13
CA ASN A 105 -1.72 -15.56 13.91
C ASN A 105 -0.63 -16.14 14.82
N LEU A 106 -0.83 -17.36 15.37
CA LEU A 106 0.18 -18.02 16.21
C LEU A 106 1.42 -18.40 15.38
N PHE A 107 1.21 -18.95 14.18
CA PHE A 107 2.28 -19.30 13.25
C PHE A 107 3.04 -18.05 12.78
N TRP A 108 2.31 -17.02 12.35
CA TRP A 108 2.91 -15.79 11.84
C TRP A 108 3.62 -14.99 12.92
N ASN A 109 3.09 -14.94 14.15
CA ASN A 109 3.76 -14.32 15.28
C ASN A 109 5.09 -15.01 15.60
N PHE A 110 5.11 -16.34 15.67
CA PHE A 110 6.35 -17.09 15.85
C PHE A 110 7.34 -16.80 14.70
N TYR A 111 6.87 -16.90 13.46
CA TYR A 111 7.69 -16.70 12.26
C TYR A 111 8.28 -15.28 12.20
N LEU A 112 7.43 -14.23 12.34
CA LEU A 112 7.84 -12.84 12.17
C LEU A 112 8.64 -12.31 13.36
N PHE A 113 8.31 -12.69 14.61
CA PHE A 113 8.93 -12.13 15.81
C PHE A 113 10.09 -12.95 16.36
N ARG A 114 10.18 -14.23 16.01
CA ARG A 114 11.21 -15.14 16.54
C ARG A 114 12.11 -15.69 15.44
N PHE A 115 11.53 -16.31 14.43
CA PHE A 115 12.30 -17.03 13.39
C PHE A 115 12.99 -16.07 12.42
N MET A 116 12.26 -15.16 11.79
CA MET A 116 12.84 -14.24 10.78
C MET A 116 13.91 -13.29 11.34
N PRO A 117 13.74 -12.63 12.50
CA PRO A 117 14.81 -11.82 13.09
C PRO A 117 16.07 -12.62 13.40
N TRP A 118 15.92 -13.86 13.88
CA TRP A 118 17.05 -14.77 14.14
C TRP A 118 17.81 -15.12 12.86
N VAL A 119 17.11 -15.50 11.78
CA VAL A 119 17.70 -15.77 10.47
C VAL A 119 18.36 -14.52 9.88
N ALA A 120 17.68 -13.38 9.94
CA ALA A 120 18.18 -12.11 9.42
C ALA A 120 19.46 -11.64 10.16
N GLN A 121 19.49 -11.81 11.48
CA GLN A 121 20.68 -11.50 12.28
C GLN A 121 21.87 -12.40 11.92
N LEU A 122 21.59 -13.68 11.60
CA LEU A 122 22.63 -14.64 11.22
C LEU A 122 23.19 -14.37 9.82
N LEU A 123 22.34 -13.94 8.86
CA LEU A 123 22.72 -13.82 7.44
C LEU A 123 23.06 -12.41 6.97
N THR A 124 22.38 -11.38 7.46
CA THR A 124 22.42 -10.04 6.84
C THR A 124 22.67 -8.88 7.80
N ARG A 125 22.71 -9.11 9.11
CA ARG A 125 22.72 -8.07 10.17
C ARG A 125 21.54 -7.07 10.10
N GLN A 126 20.47 -7.37 9.38
CA GLN A 126 19.27 -6.52 9.18
C GLN A 126 18.10 -6.90 10.10
N GLY A 127 18.35 -7.44 11.27
CA GLY A 127 17.32 -7.87 12.23
C GLY A 127 16.33 -6.76 12.63
N GLU A 128 16.79 -5.50 12.66
CA GLU A 128 15.94 -4.35 12.99
C GLU A 128 14.85 -4.09 11.96
N SER A 129 15.14 -4.23 10.65
CA SER A 129 14.15 -4.04 9.57
C SER A 129 13.02 -5.05 9.66
N PHE A 130 13.31 -6.30 10.00
CA PHE A 130 12.30 -7.34 10.18
C PHE A 130 11.46 -7.12 11.45
N ARG A 131 12.09 -6.63 12.53
CA ARG A 131 11.34 -6.28 13.75
C ARG A 131 10.38 -5.12 13.49
N TYR A 132 10.83 -4.08 12.79
CA TYR A 132 9.97 -2.98 12.35
C TYR A 132 8.78 -3.48 11.51
N LEU A 133 9.05 -4.38 10.54
CA LEU A 133 7.98 -4.97 9.71
C LEU A 133 6.95 -5.71 10.58
N ALA A 134 7.39 -6.57 11.49
CA ALA A 134 6.51 -7.33 12.37
C ALA A 134 5.66 -6.40 13.26
N GLU A 135 6.28 -5.37 13.86
CA GLU A 135 5.61 -4.37 14.68
C GLU A 135 4.60 -3.54 13.87
N SER A 136 4.96 -3.11 12.66
CA SER A 136 4.07 -2.35 11.79
C SER A 136 2.84 -3.15 11.37
N ILE A 137 2.99 -4.46 11.11
CA ILE A 137 1.88 -5.38 10.82
C ILE A 137 0.98 -5.53 12.06
N SER A 138 1.56 -5.74 13.24
CA SER A 138 0.78 -5.95 14.47
C SER A 138 -0.04 -4.73 14.89
N ARG A 139 0.44 -3.52 14.57
CA ARG A 139 -0.26 -2.25 14.83
C ARG A 139 -1.26 -1.87 13.73
N PHE A 140 -1.21 -2.56 12.59
CA PHE A 140 -2.12 -2.26 11.48
C PHE A 140 -3.54 -2.70 11.84
N PRO A 141 -4.59 -1.97 11.41
CA PRO A 141 -5.97 -2.30 11.75
C PRO A 141 -6.37 -3.68 11.25
N THR A 142 -7.27 -4.32 11.99
CA THR A 142 -7.93 -5.54 11.53
C THR A 142 -8.69 -5.27 10.23
N PRO A 143 -8.98 -6.31 9.42
CA PRO A 143 -9.76 -6.13 8.18
C PRO A 143 -11.08 -5.39 8.37
N SER A 144 -11.77 -5.60 9.50
CA SER A 144 -13.01 -4.91 9.82
C SER A 144 -12.78 -3.44 10.13
N ALA A 145 -11.77 -3.11 10.97
CA ALA A 145 -11.43 -1.73 11.29
C ALA A 145 -10.99 -0.95 10.05
N LEU A 146 -10.15 -1.55 9.20
CA LEU A 146 -9.74 -0.96 7.93
C LEU A 146 -10.94 -0.68 7.01
N HIS A 147 -11.92 -1.58 6.97
CA HIS A 147 -13.14 -1.36 6.20
C HIS A 147 -13.93 -0.14 6.70
N HIS A 148 -14.00 0.08 8.01
CA HIS A 148 -14.61 1.29 8.58
C HIS A 148 -13.82 2.55 8.20
N GLU A 149 -12.50 2.53 8.24
CA GLU A 149 -11.65 3.66 7.82
C GLU A 149 -11.89 4.00 6.33
N LEU A 150 -11.91 3.00 5.45
CA LEU A 150 -12.18 3.15 4.02
C LEU A 150 -13.58 3.74 3.75
N HIS A 151 -14.59 3.20 4.43
CA HIS A 151 -15.96 3.68 4.30
C HIS A 151 -16.12 5.13 4.79
N ALA A 152 -15.51 5.48 5.93
CA ALA A 152 -15.48 6.84 6.45
C ALA A 152 -14.81 7.84 5.49
N ALA A 153 -13.86 7.39 4.67
CA ALA A 153 -13.23 8.18 3.63
C ALA A 153 -14.05 8.21 2.30
N GLY A 154 -15.27 7.66 2.26
CA GLY A 154 -16.12 7.65 1.05
C GLY A 154 -15.75 6.57 0.03
N LEU A 155 -14.98 5.57 0.43
CA LEU A 155 -14.52 4.45 -0.40
C LEU A 155 -15.35 3.19 -0.11
N LYS A 156 -16.25 2.83 -1.02
CA LYS A 156 -17.12 1.65 -0.87
C LYS A 156 -16.38 0.39 -1.29
N LEU A 157 -16.31 -0.58 -0.40
CA LEU A 157 -15.73 -1.89 -0.68
C LEU A 157 -16.48 -2.60 -1.82
N LEU A 158 -15.74 -3.05 -2.84
CA LEU A 158 -16.24 -3.93 -3.91
C LEU A 158 -15.90 -5.39 -3.61
N PHE A 159 -14.64 -5.68 -3.33
CA PHE A 159 -14.21 -7.00 -2.89
C PHE A 159 -12.92 -6.93 -2.08
N ALA A 160 -12.65 -7.99 -1.33
CA ALA A 160 -11.37 -8.17 -0.67
C ALA A 160 -10.95 -9.64 -0.72
N ARG A 161 -9.66 -9.88 -0.93
CA ARG A 161 -9.07 -11.22 -1.01
C ARG A 161 -7.87 -11.31 -0.10
N SER A 162 -7.89 -12.27 0.82
CA SER A 162 -6.73 -12.60 1.65
C SER A 162 -5.83 -13.61 0.93
N MET A 163 -4.54 -13.43 1.07
CA MET A 163 -3.47 -14.27 0.52
C MET A 163 -2.48 -14.62 1.62
N SER A 164 -1.57 -15.57 1.36
CA SER A 164 -0.51 -15.95 2.32
C SER A 164 -1.09 -16.26 3.71
N LEU A 165 -2.10 -17.13 3.78
CA LEU A 165 -2.78 -17.53 5.02
C LEU A 165 -3.31 -16.33 5.83
N GLY A 166 -3.72 -15.26 5.16
CA GLY A 166 -4.30 -14.07 5.77
C GLY A 166 -3.32 -12.95 6.09
N LEU A 167 -2.01 -13.13 5.84
CA LEU A 167 -1.01 -12.10 6.10
C LEU A 167 -1.07 -10.93 5.12
N VAL A 168 -1.43 -11.19 3.87
CA VAL A 168 -1.55 -10.16 2.83
C VAL A 168 -3.00 -10.06 2.38
N ARG A 169 -3.50 -8.85 2.22
CA ARG A 169 -4.86 -8.60 1.77
C ARG A 169 -4.90 -7.58 0.63
N LEU A 170 -5.54 -7.97 -0.46
CA LEU A 170 -5.97 -7.07 -1.51
C LEU A 170 -7.39 -6.59 -1.18
N THR A 171 -7.57 -5.28 -1.16
CA THR A 171 -8.87 -4.63 -0.94
C THR A 171 -9.13 -3.68 -2.10
N VAL A 172 -10.25 -3.81 -2.77
CA VAL A 172 -10.64 -2.93 -3.87
C VAL A 172 -11.92 -2.21 -3.52
N CYS A 173 -11.86 -0.89 -3.61
CA CYS A 173 -12.95 0.01 -3.31
C CYS A 173 -13.30 0.87 -4.52
N ARG A 174 -14.49 1.45 -4.51
CA ARG A 174 -14.96 2.44 -5.46
C ARG A 174 -15.27 3.75 -4.73
N LYS A 175 -14.84 4.88 -5.29
CA LYS A 175 -15.29 6.19 -4.82
C LYS A 175 -16.81 6.33 -5.02
N LEU A 176 -17.50 6.67 -3.93
CA LEU A 176 -18.91 7.07 -4.01
C LEU A 176 -19.01 8.46 -4.68
N SER A 177 -20.08 8.66 -5.42
CA SER A 177 -20.40 9.94 -6.07
C SER A 177 -20.65 11.02 -5.04
#